data_668f89215e25d20e234b68e6d722e19b
#
_entry.id   668f89215e25d20e234b68e6d722e19b
#
_cell.length_a   1.000
_cell.length_b   1.000
_cell.length_c   1.000
_cell.angle_alpha   90.00
_cell.angle_beta   90.00
_cell.angle_gamma   90.00
#
_symmetry.space_group_name_H-M   'P 1'
#
loop_
_entity.id
_entity.type
_entity.pdbx_description
1 polymer ?
#
loop_
_entity_poly.entity_id
_entity_poly.type
_entity_poly.pdbx_seq_one_letter_code
_entity_poly.pdbx_strand_id
1 'polypeptide(L)'
;ALPICLKNIMQVMGVNCAIFLPLYISSHLFSFLCLSRCHHEESWSGEEIAFLVQVASVLSGALEKELILRKLVKHHALYQDFIENRVDYILRLNRHLHVSFSNKTFYSLFGDSPDDIIGSRIGDLMTEMDISSKKLEEVVKFPEDLLTFNAKVMHGDEVVFIEWHAYSVRLDRDHAEIHLIGHDVTRFKEMERELALLKTELQTFSETMYPMWKSIKNNLSGENEIGNNESFDDLSQKAMAFNRLYEELLSKIGYKFVVNAYRS
;
A
#
# COMPACT_ATOMS: atom_id res chain seq x y z
N ALA A 1 -34.76 -35.49 -29.55
CA ALA A 1 -34.08 -36.51 -30.37
C ALA A 1 -32.57 -36.26 -30.28
N LEU A 2 -31.78 -37.31 -30.04
CA LEU A 2 -30.31 -37.22 -30.00
C LEU A 2 -29.78 -36.85 -31.41
N PRO A 3 -28.71 -36.02 -31.49
CA PRO A 3 -28.03 -35.73 -32.74
C PRO A 3 -27.58 -37.02 -33.46
N ILE A 4 -27.67 -37.04 -34.80
CA ILE A 4 -27.36 -38.24 -35.63
C ILE A 4 -25.92 -38.71 -35.38
N CYS A 5 -24.97 -37.82 -35.19
CA CYS A 5 -23.57 -38.20 -34.88
C CYS A 5 -23.44 -38.95 -33.55
N LEU A 6 -24.23 -38.60 -32.54
CA LEU A 6 -24.19 -39.28 -31.24
C LEU A 6 -24.82 -40.69 -31.33
N LYS A 7 -25.90 -40.86 -32.12
CA LYS A 7 -26.46 -42.17 -32.39
C LYS A 7 -25.48 -43.13 -33.07
N ASN A 8 -24.76 -42.63 -34.06
CA ASN A 8 -23.77 -43.44 -34.79
C ASN A 8 -22.60 -43.84 -33.87
N ILE A 9 -22.13 -42.95 -33.01
CA ILE A 9 -21.08 -43.26 -32.03
C ILE A 9 -21.58 -44.33 -31.05
N MET A 10 -22.80 -44.19 -30.53
CA MET A 10 -23.39 -45.16 -29.61
C MET A 10 -23.57 -46.54 -30.23
N GLN A 11 -23.97 -46.59 -31.52
CA GLN A 11 -24.08 -47.88 -32.24
C GLN A 11 -22.72 -48.56 -32.43
N VAL A 12 -21.68 -47.76 -32.80
CA VAL A 12 -20.30 -48.28 -32.94
C VAL A 12 -19.77 -48.80 -31.61
N MET A 13 -20.12 -48.19 -30.50
CA MET A 13 -19.73 -48.56 -29.14
C MET A 13 -20.60 -49.68 -28.55
N GLY A 14 -21.60 -50.20 -29.29
CA GLY A 14 -22.51 -51.26 -28.80
C GLY A 14 -23.41 -50.79 -27.66
N VAL A 15 -23.73 -49.52 -27.58
CA VAL A 15 -24.57 -48.94 -26.53
C VAL A 15 -26.03 -49.10 -26.93
N ASN A 16 -26.77 -49.94 -26.19
CA ASN A 16 -28.20 -50.19 -26.44
C ASN A 16 -29.10 -49.15 -25.73
N CYS A 17 -28.72 -48.73 -24.55
CA CYS A 17 -29.49 -47.77 -23.77
C CYS A 17 -28.55 -46.80 -22.99
N ALA A 18 -28.83 -45.50 -23.04
CA ALA A 18 -28.06 -44.51 -22.27
C ALA A 18 -28.99 -43.52 -21.56
N ILE A 19 -28.59 -43.13 -20.37
CA ILE A 19 -29.22 -42.06 -19.59
C ILE A 19 -28.23 -40.92 -19.41
N PHE A 20 -28.70 -39.69 -19.63
CA PHE A 20 -27.93 -38.47 -19.41
C PHE A 20 -28.53 -37.71 -18.23
N LEU A 21 -27.76 -37.57 -17.17
CA LEU A 21 -28.14 -36.88 -15.94
C LEU A 21 -27.44 -35.53 -15.88
N PRO A 22 -28.19 -34.42 -15.87
CA PRO A 22 -27.57 -33.11 -15.81
C PRO A 22 -26.95 -32.88 -14.43
N LEU A 23 -25.74 -32.33 -14.43
CA LEU A 23 -25.03 -31.84 -13.25
C LEU A 23 -25.11 -30.33 -13.22
N TYR A 24 -25.61 -29.79 -12.12
CA TYR A 24 -25.81 -28.35 -11.93
C TYR A 24 -24.81 -27.78 -10.93
N ILE A 25 -24.34 -26.56 -11.19
CA ILE A 25 -23.56 -25.78 -10.26
C ILE A 25 -24.22 -24.39 -10.18
N SER A 26 -24.57 -23.94 -8.98
CA SER A 26 -25.27 -22.66 -8.75
C SER A 26 -26.47 -22.46 -9.69
N SER A 27 -27.29 -23.51 -9.82
CA SER A 27 -28.49 -23.58 -10.70
C SER A 27 -28.21 -23.49 -12.20
N HIS A 28 -26.96 -23.51 -12.65
CA HIS A 28 -26.58 -23.55 -14.06
C HIS A 28 -26.13 -24.94 -14.46
N LEU A 29 -26.54 -25.37 -15.67
CA LEU A 29 -26.08 -26.63 -16.23
C LEU A 29 -24.57 -26.56 -16.46
N PHE A 30 -23.83 -27.43 -15.75
CA PHE A 30 -22.37 -27.50 -15.84
C PHE A 30 -21.92 -28.63 -16.78
N SER A 31 -22.52 -29.83 -16.64
CA SER A 31 -22.11 -30.99 -17.39
C SER A 31 -23.22 -32.04 -17.35
N PHE A 32 -22.95 -33.17 -17.94
CA PHE A 32 -23.84 -34.33 -17.89
C PHE A 32 -23.06 -35.56 -17.41
N LEU A 33 -23.68 -36.36 -16.53
CA LEU A 33 -23.25 -37.71 -16.25
C LEU A 33 -23.95 -38.65 -17.23
N CYS A 34 -23.19 -39.37 -18.05
CA CYS A 34 -23.73 -40.33 -19.00
C CYS A 34 -23.46 -41.73 -18.48
N LEU A 35 -24.51 -42.54 -18.39
CA LEU A 35 -24.44 -43.95 -18.05
C LEU A 35 -25.04 -44.74 -19.21
N SER A 36 -24.36 -45.82 -19.63
CA SER A 36 -24.80 -46.63 -20.75
C SER A 36 -24.82 -48.12 -20.40
N ARG A 37 -25.76 -48.84 -21.02
CA ARG A 37 -25.84 -50.30 -21.00
C ARG A 37 -25.47 -50.84 -22.37
N CYS A 38 -24.47 -51.74 -22.41
CA CYS A 38 -23.94 -52.28 -23.66
C CYS A 38 -24.47 -53.69 -23.98
N HIS A 39 -24.89 -54.46 -22.97
CA HIS A 39 -25.23 -55.89 -23.13
C HIS A 39 -26.66 -56.27 -22.74
N HIS A 40 -27.49 -55.32 -22.29
CA HIS A 40 -28.87 -55.55 -21.93
C HIS A 40 -29.81 -54.72 -22.82
N GLU A 41 -30.86 -55.35 -23.32
CA GLU A 41 -31.90 -54.67 -24.11
C GLU A 41 -32.97 -53.99 -23.24
N GLU A 42 -32.91 -54.22 -21.91
CA GLU A 42 -33.87 -53.68 -20.97
C GLU A 42 -33.63 -52.16 -20.77
N SER A 43 -34.72 -51.41 -20.80
CA SER A 43 -34.75 -49.98 -20.47
C SER A 43 -34.49 -49.76 -18.97
N TRP A 44 -34.02 -48.57 -18.60
CA TRP A 44 -33.86 -48.18 -17.20
C TRP A 44 -35.21 -48.18 -16.48
N SER A 45 -35.28 -48.84 -15.32
CA SER A 45 -36.47 -48.82 -14.47
C SER A 45 -36.67 -47.44 -13.80
N GLY A 46 -37.91 -47.17 -13.36
CA GLY A 46 -38.22 -45.93 -12.65
C GLY A 46 -37.41 -45.78 -11.34
N GLU A 47 -37.17 -46.89 -10.64
CA GLU A 47 -36.38 -46.90 -9.38
C GLU A 47 -34.91 -46.62 -9.66
N GLU A 48 -34.33 -47.19 -10.70
CA GLU A 48 -32.95 -46.92 -11.12
C GLU A 48 -32.75 -45.46 -11.54
N ILE A 49 -33.70 -44.91 -12.32
CA ILE A 49 -33.66 -43.50 -12.71
C ILE A 49 -33.73 -42.62 -11.48
N ALA A 50 -34.64 -42.89 -10.54
CA ALA A 50 -34.75 -42.09 -9.30
C ALA A 50 -33.47 -42.14 -8.46
N PHE A 51 -32.86 -43.32 -8.32
CA PHE A 51 -31.58 -43.48 -7.66
C PHE A 51 -30.46 -42.68 -8.35
N LEU A 52 -30.36 -42.80 -9.68
CA LEU A 52 -29.34 -42.08 -10.45
C LEU A 52 -29.50 -40.57 -10.40
N VAL A 53 -30.72 -40.06 -10.36
CA VAL A 53 -31.00 -38.63 -10.15
C VAL A 53 -30.49 -38.16 -8.77
N GLN A 54 -30.70 -38.97 -7.72
CA GLN A 54 -30.14 -38.64 -6.41
C GLN A 54 -28.60 -38.63 -6.43
N VAL A 55 -27.98 -39.62 -7.09
CA VAL A 55 -26.52 -39.67 -7.26
C VAL A 55 -26.03 -38.41 -8.01
N ALA A 56 -26.69 -38.03 -9.10
CA ALA A 56 -26.33 -36.80 -9.84
C ALA A 56 -26.47 -35.53 -8.99
N SER A 57 -27.48 -35.46 -8.13
CA SER A 57 -27.66 -34.35 -7.19
C SER A 57 -26.52 -34.26 -6.17
N VAL A 58 -26.13 -35.41 -5.58
CA VAL A 58 -25.00 -35.47 -4.64
C VAL A 58 -23.69 -35.09 -5.33
N LEU A 59 -23.45 -35.60 -6.55
CA LEU A 59 -22.28 -35.24 -7.34
C LEU A 59 -22.25 -33.76 -7.69
N SER A 60 -23.39 -33.18 -8.07
CA SER A 60 -23.51 -31.72 -8.31
C SER A 60 -23.09 -30.91 -7.09
N GLY A 61 -23.60 -31.24 -5.90
CA GLY A 61 -23.24 -30.58 -4.65
C GLY A 61 -21.77 -30.74 -4.28
N ALA A 62 -21.19 -31.94 -4.50
CA ALA A 62 -19.78 -32.18 -4.26
C ALA A 62 -18.89 -31.37 -5.21
N LEU A 63 -19.22 -31.32 -6.50
CA LEU A 63 -18.51 -30.51 -7.49
C LEU A 63 -18.62 -29.01 -7.20
N GLU A 64 -19.80 -28.54 -6.82
CA GLU A 64 -20.00 -27.12 -6.44
C GLU A 64 -19.12 -26.74 -5.25
N LYS A 65 -19.11 -27.56 -4.20
CA LYS A 65 -18.26 -27.35 -3.02
C LYS A 65 -16.78 -27.29 -3.39
N GLU A 66 -16.32 -28.24 -4.21
CA GLU A 66 -14.92 -28.28 -4.67
C GLU A 66 -14.54 -27.03 -5.47
N LEU A 67 -15.40 -26.56 -6.38
CA LEU A 67 -15.14 -25.35 -7.16
C LEU A 67 -15.13 -24.10 -6.30
N ILE A 68 -16.02 -24.00 -5.30
CA ILE A 68 -16.03 -22.90 -4.35
C ILE A 68 -14.74 -22.89 -3.53
N LEU A 69 -14.32 -24.04 -3.02
CA LEU A 69 -13.07 -24.17 -2.26
C LEU A 69 -11.85 -23.78 -3.10
N ARG A 70 -11.75 -24.24 -4.34
CA ARG A 70 -10.66 -23.86 -5.25
C ARG A 70 -10.63 -22.37 -5.55
N LYS A 71 -11.80 -21.74 -5.77
CA LYS A 71 -11.90 -20.31 -5.95
C LYS A 71 -11.43 -19.56 -4.70
N LEU A 72 -11.89 -20.00 -3.52
CA LEU A 72 -11.52 -19.38 -2.25
C LEU A 72 -10.02 -19.44 -2.02
N VAL A 73 -9.39 -20.60 -2.20
CA VAL A 73 -7.93 -20.78 -2.06
C VAL A 73 -7.18 -19.87 -3.04
N LYS A 74 -7.62 -19.84 -4.31
CA LYS A 74 -7.00 -18.96 -5.32
C LYS A 74 -7.14 -17.48 -4.95
N HIS A 75 -8.31 -17.04 -4.54
CA HIS A 75 -8.53 -15.64 -4.13
C HIS A 75 -7.73 -15.29 -2.89
N HIS A 76 -7.65 -16.20 -1.92
CA HIS A 76 -6.85 -16.01 -0.72
C HIS A 76 -5.36 -15.86 -1.04
N ALA A 77 -4.82 -16.73 -1.91
CA ALA A 77 -3.42 -16.64 -2.33
C ALA A 77 -3.11 -15.33 -3.08
N LEU A 78 -3.98 -14.92 -4.01
CA LEU A 78 -3.84 -13.65 -4.73
C LEU A 78 -3.93 -12.44 -3.78
N TYR A 79 -4.82 -12.50 -2.80
CA TYR A 79 -4.98 -11.44 -1.82
C TYR A 79 -3.77 -11.32 -0.90
N GLN A 80 -3.24 -12.46 -0.43
CA GLN A 80 -2.00 -12.49 0.35
C GLN A 80 -0.83 -11.93 -0.44
N ASP A 81 -0.61 -12.40 -1.67
CA ASP A 81 0.46 -11.90 -2.53
C ASP A 81 0.35 -10.38 -2.76
N PHE A 82 -0.88 -9.88 -2.97
CA PHE A 82 -1.13 -8.45 -3.15
C PHE A 82 -0.79 -7.62 -1.89
N ILE A 83 -1.07 -8.14 -0.69
CA ILE A 83 -0.77 -7.44 0.57
C ILE A 83 0.72 -7.53 0.91
N GLU A 84 1.32 -8.73 0.75
CA GLU A 84 2.71 -8.98 1.13
C GLU A 84 3.73 -8.27 0.24
N ASN A 85 3.41 -8.06 -1.03
CA ASN A 85 4.30 -7.43 -2.00
C ASN A 85 4.04 -5.92 -2.19
N ARG A 86 3.24 -5.27 -1.34
CA ARG A 86 3.09 -3.82 -1.35
C ARG A 86 4.30 -3.12 -0.76
N VAL A 87 4.60 -1.95 -1.33
CA VAL A 87 5.61 -1.02 -0.80
C VAL A 87 5.12 -0.36 0.50
N ASP A 88 3.79 -0.20 0.61
CA ASP A 88 3.17 0.39 1.80
C ASP A 88 3.22 -0.54 2.99
N TYR A 89 3.31 0.01 4.18
CA TYR A 89 3.19 -0.70 5.44
C TYR A 89 1.73 -0.99 5.73
N ILE A 90 1.38 -2.25 5.99
CA ILE A 90 0.02 -2.67 6.32
C ILE A 90 0.01 -3.34 7.67
N LEU A 91 -0.81 -2.81 8.58
CA LEU A 91 -1.05 -3.37 9.90
C LEU A 91 -2.54 -3.56 10.14
N ARG A 92 -2.89 -4.56 10.94
CA ARG A 92 -4.19 -4.67 11.60
C ARG A 92 -3.99 -4.73 13.09
N LEU A 93 -4.81 -3.99 13.80
CA LEU A 93 -4.81 -3.96 15.26
C LEU A 93 -6.16 -4.46 15.77
N ASN A 94 -6.11 -5.17 16.88
CA ASN A 94 -7.32 -5.44 17.65
C ASN A 94 -7.77 -4.17 18.42
N ARG A 95 -8.92 -4.25 19.07
CA ARG A 95 -9.50 -3.14 19.86
C ARG A 95 -8.61 -2.63 21.01
N HIS A 96 -7.58 -3.39 21.40
CA HIS A 96 -6.63 -3.03 22.46
C HIS A 96 -5.31 -2.50 21.88
N LEU A 97 -5.27 -2.18 20.60
CA LEU A 97 -4.12 -1.66 19.87
C LEU A 97 -2.94 -2.64 19.81
N HIS A 98 -3.20 -3.96 19.91
CA HIS A 98 -2.20 -4.97 19.65
C HIS A 98 -2.25 -5.41 18.19
N VAL A 99 -1.10 -5.61 17.60
CA VAL A 99 -0.94 -6.04 16.21
C VAL A 99 -1.50 -7.46 16.04
N SER A 100 -2.50 -7.62 15.19
CA SER A 100 -3.07 -8.92 14.79
C SER A 100 -2.56 -9.39 13.44
N PHE A 101 -2.06 -8.47 12.62
CA PHE A 101 -1.45 -8.76 11.32
C PHE A 101 -0.47 -7.65 10.94
N SER A 102 0.60 -8.04 10.24
CA SER A 102 1.57 -7.14 9.61
C SER A 102 2.01 -7.73 8.26
N ASN A 103 2.14 -6.90 7.22
CA ASN A 103 2.73 -7.35 5.96
C ASN A 103 4.26 -7.40 6.04
N LYS A 104 4.87 -8.08 5.07
CA LYS A 104 6.33 -8.27 4.99
C LYS A 104 7.09 -6.96 5.03
N THR A 105 6.61 -5.94 4.32
CA THR A 105 7.26 -4.63 4.24
C THR A 105 7.40 -3.99 5.61
N PHE A 106 6.39 -4.10 6.48
CA PHE A 106 6.46 -3.52 7.81
C PHE A 106 7.41 -4.29 8.74
N TYR A 107 7.28 -5.61 8.85
CA TYR A 107 8.17 -6.34 9.78
C TYR A 107 9.62 -6.37 9.33
N SER A 108 9.91 -6.17 8.05
CA SER A 108 11.28 -6.02 7.56
C SER A 108 12.02 -4.79 8.13
N LEU A 109 11.27 -3.78 8.62
CA LEU A 109 11.87 -2.63 9.34
C LEU A 109 12.58 -3.04 10.62
N PHE A 110 12.17 -4.14 11.23
CA PHE A 110 12.72 -4.61 12.51
C PHE A 110 13.76 -5.72 12.33
N GLY A 111 13.96 -6.18 11.08
CA GLY A 111 14.95 -7.21 10.74
C GLY A 111 14.58 -8.63 11.15
N ASP A 112 13.35 -8.86 11.62
CA ASP A 112 12.95 -10.04 12.35
C ASP A 112 11.75 -10.79 11.76
N SER A 113 11.28 -11.78 12.47
CA SER A 113 10.14 -12.58 12.10
C SER A 113 8.81 -11.87 12.43
N PRO A 114 7.72 -12.22 11.74
CA PRO A 114 6.39 -11.72 12.10
C PRO A 114 6.01 -11.97 13.55
N ASP A 115 6.55 -13.05 14.17
CA ASP A 115 6.21 -13.47 15.52
C ASP A 115 6.65 -12.45 16.59
N ASP A 116 7.65 -11.62 16.29
CA ASP A 116 8.15 -10.58 17.22
C ASP A 116 7.22 -9.34 17.22
N ILE A 117 6.44 -9.17 16.16
CA ILE A 117 5.55 -8.00 15.97
C ILE A 117 4.10 -8.33 16.32
N ILE A 118 3.65 -9.55 15.95
CA ILE A 118 2.29 -9.99 16.23
C ILE A 118 2.08 -10.10 17.74
N GLY A 119 1.05 -9.43 18.24
CA GLY A 119 0.75 -9.35 19.68
C GLY A 119 1.39 -8.17 20.40
N SER A 120 2.36 -7.46 19.80
CA SER A 120 2.95 -6.26 20.37
C SER A 120 1.96 -5.09 20.32
N ARG A 121 2.09 -4.14 21.25
CA ARG A 121 1.29 -2.93 21.23
C ARG A 121 1.87 -1.94 20.22
N ILE A 122 1.03 -1.31 19.42
CA ILE A 122 1.48 -0.38 18.38
C ILE A 122 2.38 0.75 18.92
N GLY A 123 2.11 1.23 20.14
CA GLY A 123 2.90 2.27 20.80
C GLY A 123 4.32 1.84 21.20
N ASP A 124 4.57 0.53 21.30
CA ASP A 124 5.90 -0.02 21.63
C ASP A 124 6.77 -0.17 20.37
N LEU A 125 6.13 -0.30 19.21
CA LEU A 125 6.80 -0.42 17.91
C LEU A 125 7.14 0.94 17.28
N MET A 126 6.40 1.98 17.62
CA MET A 126 6.59 3.32 17.07
C MET A 126 7.22 4.24 18.12
N THR A 127 8.36 4.86 17.77
CA THR A 127 9.14 5.70 18.70
C THR A 127 8.37 6.96 19.09
N GLU A 128 7.71 7.58 18.12
CA GLU A 128 6.88 8.77 18.30
C GLU A 128 5.63 8.68 17.43
N MET A 129 4.49 9.01 18.00
CA MET A 129 3.23 9.19 17.27
C MET A 129 2.67 10.57 17.61
N ASP A 130 2.21 11.31 16.60
CA ASP A 130 1.58 12.62 16.78
C ASP A 130 0.12 12.54 17.23
N ILE A 131 -0.33 11.33 17.59
CA ILE A 131 -1.68 11.05 18.02
C ILE A 131 -1.69 10.31 19.37
N SER A 132 -2.71 10.57 20.19
CA SER A 132 -2.93 9.81 21.42
C SER A 132 -3.56 8.44 21.12
N SER A 133 -3.17 7.42 21.88
CA SER A 133 -3.76 6.08 21.80
C SER A 133 -5.29 6.11 21.94
N LYS A 134 -5.84 7.05 22.71
CA LYS A 134 -7.30 7.23 22.86
C LYS A 134 -8.01 7.59 21.56
N LYS A 135 -7.40 8.46 20.74
CA LYS A 135 -7.96 8.79 19.41
C LYS A 135 -7.95 7.59 18.48
N LEU A 136 -6.89 6.77 18.53
CA LEU A 136 -6.81 5.55 17.75
C LEU A 136 -7.87 4.53 18.21
N GLU A 137 -8.13 4.42 19.51
CA GLU A 137 -9.22 3.59 20.04
C GLU A 137 -10.63 4.11 19.64
N GLU A 138 -10.77 5.42 19.46
CA GLU A 138 -12.05 6.04 19.04
C GLU A 138 -12.44 5.67 17.61
N VAL A 139 -11.47 5.38 16.72
CA VAL A 139 -11.72 4.91 15.34
C VAL A 139 -12.60 3.66 15.31
N VAL A 140 -12.49 2.80 16.33
CA VAL A 140 -13.35 1.61 16.47
C VAL A 140 -14.82 1.97 16.65
N LYS A 141 -15.09 3.11 17.29
CA LYS A 141 -16.46 3.57 17.58
C LYS A 141 -17.13 4.24 16.39
N PHE A 142 -16.31 4.87 15.53
CA PHE A 142 -16.75 5.62 14.36
C PHE A 142 -16.10 5.05 13.09
N PRO A 143 -16.64 3.94 12.55
CA PRO A 143 -16.01 3.21 11.45
C PRO A 143 -15.96 3.96 10.11
N GLU A 144 -16.68 5.08 9.99
CA GLU A 144 -16.66 5.93 8.78
C GLU A 144 -15.54 6.99 8.82
N ASP A 145 -14.90 7.18 9.96
CA ASP A 145 -13.86 8.18 10.11
C ASP A 145 -12.49 7.62 9.69
N LEU A 146 -11.88 8.27 8.72
CA LEU A 146 -10.49 8.07 8.37
C LEU A 146 -9.61 8.96 9.26
N LEU A 147 -8.75 8.34 10.05
CA LEU A 147 -7.81 9.05 10.89
C LEU A 147 -6.42 9.03 10.24
N THR A 148 -5.82 10.20 10.06
CA THR A 148 -4.44 10.32 9.57
C THR A 148 -3.53 10.80 10.70
N PHE A 149 -2.37 10.18 10.84
CA PHE A 149 -1.35 10.57 11.82
C PHE A 149 0.05 10.21 11.34
N ASN A 150 1.06 10.88 11.90
CA ASN A 150 2.45 10.58 11.62
C ASN A 150 3.08 9.81 12.79
N ALA A 151 3.99 8.91 12.45
CA ALA A 151 4.78 8.19 13.42
C ALA A 151 6.22 8.05 12.94
N LYS A 152 7.11 7.81 13.90
CA LYS A 152 8.51 7.46 13.64
C LYS A 152 8.76 6.03 14.08
N VAL A 153 9.53 5.32 13.28
CA VAL A 153 10.02 3.99 13.58
C VAL A 153 11.54 3.98 13.46
N MET A 154 12.21 3.34 14.39
CA MET A 154 13.66 3.15 14.30
C MET A 154 13.95 1.91 13.46
N HIS A 155 14.80 2.05 12.45
CA HIS A 155 15.32 0.95 11.66
C HIS A 155 16.85 0.94 11.76
N GLY A 156 17.39 0.15 12.70
CA GLY A 156 18.79 0.28 13.10
C GLY A 156 19.09 1.68 13.65
N ASP A 157 20.01 2.38 13.02
CA ASP A 157 20.37 3.78 13.37
C ASP A 157 19.58 4.83 12.56
N GLU A 158 18.71 4.41 11.65
CA GLU A 158 17.94 5.30 10.80
C GLU A 158 16.53 5.52 11.36
N VAL A 159 16.01 6.73 11.16
CA VAL A 159 14.62 7.08 11.51
C VAL A 159 13.76 7.07 10.27
N VAL A 160 12.77 6.20 10.25
CA VAL A 160 11.76 6.15 9.18
C VAL A 160 10.53 6.94 9.61
N PHE A 161 10.13 7.91 8.79
CA PHE A 161 8.90 8.69 8.98
C PHE A 161 7.78 8.06 8.20
N ILE A 162 6.68 7.73 8.87
CA ILE A 162 5.53 7.07 8.27
C ILE A 162 4.28 7.91 8.50
N GLU A 163 3.57 8.20 7.42
CA GLU A 163 2.22 8.76 7.47
C GLU A 163 1.21 7.62 7.45
N TRP A 164 0.41 7.50 8.51
CA TRP A 164 -0.57 6.46 8.71
C TRP A 164 -1.98 6.90 8.42
N HIS A 165 -2.72 6.07 7.70
CA HIS A 165 -4.15 6.14 7.51
C HIS A 165 -4.80 4.99 8.26
N ALA A 166 -5.59 5.30 9.29
CA ALA A 166 -6.27 4.34 10.13
C ALA A 166 -7.77 4.40 9.91
N TYR A 167 -8.42 3.26 9.76
CA TYR A 167 -9.87 3.11 9.66
C TYR A 167 -10.32 1.82 10.33
N SER A 168 -11.56 1.78 10.79
CA SER A 168 -12.13 0.60 11.41
C SER A 168 -12.82 -0.29 10.40
N VAL A 169 -12.63 -1.59 10.53
CA VAL A 169 -13.36 -2.62 9.79
C VAL A 169 -14.14 -3.46 10.78
N ARG A 170 -15.46 -3.47 10.63
CA ARG A 170 -16.33 -4.32 11.45
C ARG A 170 -16.44 -5.69 10.79
N LEU A 171 -15.97 -6.73 11.48
CA LEU A 171 -16.02 -8.12 11.02
C LEU A 171 -17.37 -8.76 11.36
N ASP A 172 -17.88 -8.48 12.57
CA ASP A 172 -19.21 -8.90 13.03
C ASP A 172 -19.75 -7.90 14.06
N ARG A 173 -20.84 -8.29 14.82
CA ARG A 173 -21.48 -7.40 15.80
C ARG A 173 -20.57 -7.01 16.96
N ASP A 174 -19.64 -7.88 17.33
CA ASP A 174 -18.79 -7.74 18.52
C ASP A 174 -17.30 -7.56 18.21
N HIS A 175 -16.90 -7.80 16.96
CA HIS A 175 -15.52 -7.73 16.52
C HIS A 175 -15.32 -6.64 15.49
N ALA A 176 -14.48 -5.67 15.86
CA ALA A 176 -13.95 -4.65 14.96
C ALA A 176 -12.43 -4.63 15.07
N GLU A 177 -11.77 -4.42 13.94
CA GLU A 177 -10.33 -4.25 13.83
C GLU A 177 -10.02 -2.86 13.31
N ILE A 178 -8.84 -2.35 13.65
CA ILE A 178 -8.31 -1.12 13.07
C ILE A 178 -7.33 -1.53 11.99
N HIS A 179 -7.57 -1.08 10.78
CA HIS A 179 -6.66 -1.27 9.66
C HIS A 179 -5.84 0.00 9.47
N LEU A 180 -4.54 -0.16 9.35
CA LEU A 180 -3.59 0.92 9.12
C LEU A 180 -2.86 0.68 7.81
N ILE A 181 -2.77 1.74 7.01
CA ILE A 181 -1.94 1.79 5.82
C ILE A 181 -0.94 2.93 6.03
N GLY A 182 0.34 2.60 6.00
CA GLY A 182 1.43 3.55 6.23
C GLY A 182 2.25 3.78 4.98
N HIS A 183 2.51 5.04 4.68
CA HIS A 183 3.38 5.46 3.58
C HIS A 183 4.70 5.96 4.14
N ASP A 184 5.82 5.47 3.60
CA ASP A 184 7.13 6.02 3.92
C ASP A 184 7.27 7.42 3.32
N VAL A 185 7.31 8.42 4.21
CA VAL A 185 7.48 9.84 3.85
C VAL A 185 8.85 10.38 4.24
N THR A 186 9.81 9.51 4.56
CA THR A 186 11.14 9.88 5.03
C THR A 186 11.83 10.81 4.05
N ARG A 187 11.91 10.42 2.79
CA ARG A 187 12.52 11.23 1.72
C ARG A 187 11.81 12.59 1.56
N PHE A 188 10.49 12.61 1.69
CA PHE A 188 9.72 13.86 1.60
C PHE A 188 10.06 14.78 2.77
N LYS A 189 10.14 14.26 3.99
CA LYS A 189 10.52 15.02 5.19
C LYS A 189 11.96 15.53 5.14
N GLU A 190 12.87 14.76 4.58
CA GLU A 190 14.24 15.20 4.33
C GLU A 190 14.29 16.36 3.35
N MET A 191 13.57 16.26 2.23
CA MET A 191 13.46 17.35 1.24
C MET A 191 12.82 18.60 1.83
N GLU A 192 11.76 18.48 2.64
CA GLU A 192 11.15 19.62 3.34
C GLU A 192 12.19 20.33 4.24
N ARG A 193 12.99 19.57 5.00
CA ARG A 193 14.04 20.11 5.85
C ARG A 193 15.13 20.82 5.04
N GLU A 194 15.58 20.20 3.94
CA GLU A 194 16.56 20.82 3.05
C GLU A 194 16.05 22.14 2.46
N LEU A 195 14.79 22.16 2.01
CA LEU A 195 14.15 23.36 1.49
C LEU A 195 14.02 24.46 2.56
N ALA A 196 13.64 24.08 3.78
CA ALA A 196 13.55 25.03 4.90
C ALA A 196 14.92 25.64 5.22
N LEU A 197 15.98 24.83 5.26
CA LEU A 197 17.35 25.31 5.47
C LEU A 197 17.79 26.25 4.34
N LEU A 198 17.56 25.87 3.09
CA LEU A 198 17.88 26.69 1.93
C LEU A 198 17.15 28.03 1.94
N LYS A 199 15.89 28.03 2.32
CA LYS A 199 15.08 29.26 2.47
C LYS A 199 15.65 30.16 3.53
N THR A 200 16.06 29.62 4.67
CA THR A 200 16.68 30.38 5.77
C THR A 200 18.03 30.98 5.33
N GLU A 201 18.86 30.17 4.64
CA GLU A 201 20.15 30.64 4.09
C GLU A 201 19.94 31.79 3.08
N LEU A 202 18.97 31.63 2.16
CA LEU A 202 18.63 32.70 1.18
C LEU A 202 18.11 33.97 1.84
N GLN A 203 17.28 33.83 2.88
CA GLN A 203 16.77 34.97 3.63
C GLN A 203 17.91 35.71 4.33
N THR A 204 18.77 35.00 5.05
CA THR A 204 19.95 35.57 5.73
C THR A 204 20.88 36.26 4.72
N PHE A 205 21.11 35.63 3.56
CA PHE A 205 21.89 36.22 2.48
C PHE A 205 21.24 37.51 1.97
N SER A 206 19.95 37.50 1.69
CA SER A 206 19.21 38.68 1.24
C SER A 206 19.28 39.83 2.26
N GLU A 207 19.10 39.55 3.54
CA GLU A 207 19.15 40.53 4.62
C GLU A 207 20.56 41.13 4.78
N THR A 208 21.61 40.34 4.51
CA THR A 208 23.00 40.82 4.59
C THR A 208 23.41 41.58 3.32
N MET A 209 23.03 41.05 2.17
CA MET A 209 23.48 41.57 0.86
C MET A 209 22.75 42.85 0.44
N TYR A 210 21.45 42.94 0.72
CA TYR A 210 20.66 44.10 0.29
C TYR A 210 21.15 45.44 0.88
N PRO A 211 21.45 45.55 2.18
CA PRO A 211 22.05 46.76 2.75
C PRO A 211 23.44 47.11 2.15
N MET A 212 24.29 46.07 1.95
CA MET A 212 25.61 46.27 1.34
C MET A 212 25.49 46.80 -0.10
N TRP A 213 24.62 46.17 -0.90
CA TRP A 213 24.35 46.60 -2.27
C TRP A 213 23.78 48.03 -2.31
N LYS A 214 22.84 48.34 -1.41
CA LYS A 214 22.26 49.69 -1.29
C LYS A 214 23.30 50.73 -0.94
N SER A 215 24.23 50.44 -0.02
CA SER A 215 25.34 51.28 0.33
C SER A 215 26.27 51.53 -0.86
N ILE A 216 26.67 50.50 -1.58
CA ILE A 216 27.50 50.58 -2.78
C ILE A 216 26.81 51.44 -3.87
N LYS A 217 25.53 51.18 -4.14
CA LYS A 217 24.74 51.89 -5.14
C LYS A 217 24.64 53.39 -4.83
N ASN A 218 24.29 53.73 -3.58
CA ASN A 218 24.14 55.13 -3.17
C ASN A 218 25.47 55.92 -3.27
N ASN A 219 26.58 55.25 -2.98
CA ASN A 219 27.90 55.88 -3.11
C ASN A 219 28.35 56.04 -4.57
N LEU A 220 27.96 55.13 -5.47
CA LEU A 220 28.24 55.22 -6.90
C LEU A 220 27.35 56.25 -7.64
N SER A 221 26.11 56.43 -7.19
CA SER A 221 25.17 57.37 -7.83
C SER A 221 25.35 58.83 -7.40
N GLY A 222 26.24 59.11 -6.45
CA GLY A 222 26.50 60.43 -5.96
C GLY A 222 25.35 61.10 -5.18
N GLU A 223 24.32 60.28 -4.78
CA GLU A 223 23.15 60.75 -4.04
C GLU A 223 23.39 60.93 -2.52
N ASN A 224 24.62 60.67 -2.04
CA ASN A 224 24.94 60.97 -0.65
C ASN A 224 25.17 62.47 -0.46
N GLU A 225 24.21 63.14 0.18
CA GLU A 225 24.44 64.46 0.80
C GLU A 225 25.65 64.36 1.72
N ILE A 226 26.55 65.27 1.51
CA ILE A 226 27.76 65.59 2.23
C ILE A 226 27.69 65.22 3.72
N GLY A 227 28.32 64.12 4.11
CA GLY A 227 28.37 63.78 5.53
C GLY A 227 29.13 62.49 5.94
N ASN A 228 29.29 61.52 5.10
CA ASN A 228 30.07 60.30 5.41
C ASN A 228 31.15 60.09 4.36
N ASN A 229 32.41 60.50 4.71
CA ASN A 229 33.61 60.08 3.98
C ASN A 229 33.87 58.59 4.16
N GLU A 230 33.08 57.72 3.54
CA GLU A 230 33.51 56.34 3.30
C GLU A 230 34.65 56.43 2.27
N SER A 231 35.83 56.00 2.67
CA SER A 231 37.00 56.02 1.78
C SER A 231 36.76 55.00 0.64
N PHE A 232 37.37 55.22 -0.52
CA PHE A 232 37.33 54.27 -1.66
C PHE A 232 37.76 52.87 -1.24
N ASP A 233 38.64 52.75 -0.24
CA ASP A 233 39.09 51.49 0.33
C ASP A 233 37.98 50.74 1.08
N ASP A 234 37.09 51.44 1.79
CA ASP A 234 35.96 50.84 2.50
C ASP A 234 34.89 50.29 1.54
N LEU A 235 34.64 51.06 0.46
CA LEU A 235 33.76 50.63 -0.63
C LEU A 235 34.31 49.41 -1.36
N SER A 236 35.62 49.39 -1.61
CA SER A 236 36.29 48.25 -2.24
C SER A 236 36.24 47.01 -1.35
N GLN A 237 36.44 47.16 -0.03
CA GLN A 237 36.29 46.03 0.91
C GLN A 237 34.86 45.49 0.97
N LYS A 238 33.84 46.36 0.98
CA LYS A 238 32.42 45.95 0.94
C LYS A 238 32.07 45.22 -0.36
N ALA A 239 32.58 45.68 -1.50
CA ALA A 239 32.37 45.03 -2.78
C ALA A 239 33.07 43.67 -2.85
N MET A 240 34.28 43.55 -2.30
CA MET A 240 34.96 42.25 -2.19
C MET A 240 34.21 41.26 -1.26
N ALA A 241 33.74 41.76 -0.12
CA ALA A 241 32.95 40.95 0.80
C ALA A 241 31.62 40.46 0.16
N PHE A 242 30.97 41.35 -0.61
CA PHE A 242 29.78 40.98 -1.39
C PHE A 242 30.06 39.88 -2.39
N ASN A 243 31.09 40.00 -3.23
CA ASN A 243 31.46 39.00 -4.19
C ASN A 243 31.80 37.67 -3.52
N ARG A 244 32.51 37.66 -2.42
CA ARG A 244 32.85 36.46 -1.67
C ARG A 244 31.61 35.71 -1.17
N LEU A 245 30.64 36.45 -0.58
CA LEU A 245 29.37 35.88 -0.10
C LEU A 245 28.53 35.35 -1.27
N TYR A 246 28.54 36.07 -2.41
CA TYR A 246 27.83 35.61 -3.62
C TYR A 246 28.40 34.32 -4.19
N GLU A 247 29.74 34.20 -4.31
CA GLU A 247 30.43 33.01 -4.76
C GLU A 247 30.20 31.82 -3.80
N GLU A 248 30.21 32.06 -2.50
CA GLU A 248 29.93 31.04 -1.49
C GLU A 248 28.50 30.51 -1.61
N LEU A 249 27.50 31.37 -1.84
CA LEU A 249 26.11 30.97 -2.07
C LEU A 249 25.98 30.16 -3.35
N LEU A 250 26.57 30.61 -4.46
CA LEU A 250 26.55 29.88 -5.73
C LEU A 250 27.19 28.49 -5.62
N SER A 251 28.28 28.39 -4.88
CA SER A 251 28.94 27.11 -4.59
C SER A 251 28.03 26.17 -3.81
N LYS A 252 27.35 26.64 -2.77
CA LYS A 252 26.42 25.85 -1.96
C LYS A 252 25.22 25.40 -2.78
N ILE A 253 24.61 26.28 -3.59
CA ILE A 253 23.47 25.94 -4.46
C ILE A 253 23.91 24.98 -5.56
N GLY A 254 25.01 25.24 -6.24
CA GLY A 254 25.52 24.39 -7.33
C GLY A 254 25.91 23.01 -6.84
N TYR A 255 26.53 22.87 -5.69
CA TYR A 255 26.89 21.58 -5.11
C TYR A 255 25.66 20.74 -4.76
N LYS A 256 24.61 21.34 -4.19
CA LYS A 256 23.35 20.64 -3.87
C LYS A 256 22.62 20.17 -5.15
N PHE A 257 22.60 20.98 -6.21
CA PHE A 257 22.01 20.58 -7.50
C PHE A 257 22.74 19.40 -8.15
N VAL A 258 24.07 19.38 -8.11
CA VAL A 258 24.88 18.30 -8.68
C VAL A 258 24.70 17.01 -7.88
N VAL A 259 24.72 17.06 -6.56
CA VAL A 259 24.56 15.86 -5.71
C VAL A 259 23.17 15.24 -5.87
N ASN A 260 22.11 16.04 -5.99
CA ASN A 260 20.75 15.52 -6.20
C ASN A 260 20.53 14.95 -7.61
N ALA A 261 21.20 15.50 -8.64
CA ALA A 261 21.15 14.94 -10.00
C ALA A 261 21.87 13.60 -10.15
N TYR A 262 22.84 13.28 -9.27
CA TYR A 262 23.52 11.99 -9.25
C TYR A 262 22.86 10.91 -8.38
N ARG A 263 21.88 11.28 -7.53
CA ARG A 263 21.13 10.36 -6.66
C ARG A 263 19.75 9.99 -7.21
N SER A 264 19.28 10.61 -8.28
CA SER A 264 18.05 10.29 -9.03
C SER A 264 18.35 9.34 -10.18
#